data_6382dd01e0c93a950298e04ca930fabb
#
_entry.id   6382dd01e0c93a950298e04ca930fabb
#
_cell.length_a   1.000
_cell.length_b   1.000
_cell.length_c   1.000
_cell.angle_alpha   90.00
_cell.angle_beta   90.00
_cell.angle_gamma   90.00
#
_symmetry.space_group_name_H-M   'P 1'
#
loop_
_entity.id
_entity.type
_entity.pdbx_description
1 polymer ?
#
loop_
_entity_poly.entity_id
_entity_poly.type
_entity_poly.pdbx_seq_one_letter_code
_entity_poly.pdbx_strand_id
1 'polypeptide(L)'
;MIRAGPFVLDTDRGARTLARDLREPVMLRREFLLGLAASVASVSPAYAGAPKPFEPDMWPPMGNRSEFVAWMAANRGEDPTYLGRRYDRYKVLLSFNDLWTAADKRAFLMTPREEFVLPEDRENAYVGHYLDIGFGVTITPPGTMGRMTSALNIRASDKVLEIGTGSGFQSALLTYLTSRVHSIEIIPELAGRTRGVYDRLIAKGYHEYGNIVTKSGDGYYGWEDAAPFDKIIVTCGIDHIPPPLLQQLRTGGIMVIPVGPPGAQHILKVVKTTGADGATTVSRSDIFGGKVIPFVPLSGGHQSEG
;
A
#
# COMPACT_ATOMS: atom_id res chain seq x y z
N MET A 1 10.71 22.79 -41.97
CA MET A 1 12.01 22.13 -42.12
C MET A 1 12.98 22.73 -41.13
N ILE A 2 13.17 22.13 -39.97
CA ILE A 2 14.32 22.43 -39.10
C ILE A 2 14.77 21.06 -38.54
N ARG A 3 16.01 20.69 -38.92
CA ARG A 3 16.64 19.41 -38.54
C ARG A 3 17.17 19.48 -37.13
N ALA A 4 16.87 18.46 -36.33
CA ALA A 4 17.54 18.18 -35.06
C ALA A 4 18.87 17.46 -35.32
N GLY A 5 19.98 17.97 -34.78
CA GLY A 5 21.28 17.33 -34.77
C GLY A 5 21.53 16.60 -33.46
N PRO A 6 22.37 15.56 -33.43
CA PRO A 6 22.58 14.72 -32.24
C PRO A 6 23.55 15.38 -31.26
N PHE A 7 23.22 15.22 -29.95
CA PHE A 7 24.09 15.63 -28.84
C PHE A 7 25.11 14.50 -28.59
N VAL A 8 26.39 14.78 -28.74
CA VAL A 8 27.50 13.89 -28.42
C VAL A 8 27.97 14.21 -27.01
N LEU A 9 28.00 13.22 -26.14
CA LEU A 9 28.65 13.29 -24.83
C LEU A 9 30.17 13.11 -25.01
N ASP A 10 30.93 14.12 -24.62
CA ASP A 10 32.38 14.09 -24.55
C ASP A 10 32.82 13.56 -23.17
N THR A 11 33.44 12.39 -23.20
CA THR A 11 34.15 11.80 -22.05
C THR A 11 35.63 11.92 -22.35
N ASP A 12 36.33 12.85 -21.73
CA ASP A 12 37.73 12.65 -21.33
C ASP A 12 38.39 13.94 -20.80
N ARG A 13 38.89 13.89 -19.55
CA ARG A 13 40.00 14.63 -18.95
C ARG A 13 39.85 14.54 -17.41
N GLY A 14 40.74 14.02 -16.65
CA GLY A 14 42.12 13.68 -16.78
C GLY A 14 42.62 13.26 -15.41
N ALA A 15 43.27 12.13 -15.37
CA ALA A 15 44.01 11.65 -14.20
C ALA A 15 45.34 12.41 -14.10
N ARG A 16 45.71 12.88 -12.92
CA ARG A 16 47.13 13.07 -12.52
C ARG A 16 47.30 12.90 -11.02
N THR A 17 47.90 11.79 -10.69
CA THR A 17 48.91 11.38 -9.72
C THR A 17 49.54 12.50 -8.89
N LEU A 18 49.56 12.29 -7.55
CA LEU A 18 50.69 12.66 -6.71
C LEU A 18 50.83 11.63 -5.56
N ALA A 19 51.77 10.72 -5.76
CA ALA A 19 52.33 9.90 -4.70
C ALA A 19 53.40 10.72 -3.97
N ARG A 20 53.45 10.64 -2.65
CA ARG A 20 54.63 10.94 -1.88
C ARG A 20 54.75 10.00 -0.66
N ASP A 21 55.75 9.19 -0.79
CA ASP A 21 56.44 8.37 0.23
C ASP A 21 56.72 9.13 1.51
N LEU A 22 56.59 8.48 2.64
CA LEU A 22 57.47 8.57 3.78
C LEU A 22 57.41 7.28 4.61
N ARG A 23 58.56 6.61 4.67
CA ARG A 23 58.84 5.40 5.45
C ARG A 23 59.16 5.75 6.93
N GLU A 24 58.65 4.95 7.80
CA GLU A 24 59.03 4.36 9.09
C GLU A 24 60.09 5.04 10.02
N PRO A 25 60.17 4.70 11.35
CA PRO A 25 60.22 3.33 11.89
C PRO A 25 59.52 3.08 13.25
N VAL A 26 59.32 1.80 13.48
CA VAL A 26 59.06 1.00 14.68
C VAL A 26 59.62 1.50 16.01
N MET A 27 58.78 1.47 17.07
CA MET A 27 59.21 1.05 18.42
C MET A 27 58.06 0.40 19.20
N LEU A 28 58.37 -0.81 19.68
CA LEU A 28 57.56 -1.58 20.62
C LEU A 28 57.45 -0.86 21.98
N ARG A 29 56.24 -0.82 22.53
CA ARG A 29 56.01 -0.98 23.97
C ARG A 29 54.76 -1.78 24.24
N ARG A 30 54.93 -2.97 24.81
CA ARG A 30 53.91 -3.75 25.49
C ARG A 30 53.51 -3.00 26.76
N GLU A 31 52.25 -2.62 26.86
CA GLU A 31 51.60 -2.45 28.15
C GLU A 31 50.24 -3.14 28.13
N PHE A 32 50.09 -4.06 29.05
CA PHE A 32 48.85 -4.77 29.39
C PHE A 32 47.83 -3.75 29.89
N LEU A 33 46.76 -3.57 29.15
CA LEU A 33 45.51 -3.04 29.67
C LEU A 33 44.45 -4.11 29.50
N LEU A 34 44.11 -4.76 30.61
CA LEU A 34 42.89 -5.50 30.81
C LEU A 34 41.72 -4.55 30.62
N GLY A 35 41.22 -4.45 29.38
CA GLY A 35 39.96 -3.81 29.07
C GLY A 35 38.84 -4.83 29.23
N LEU A 36 38.00 -4.66 30.24
CA LEU A 36 36.71 -5.30 30.34
C LEU A 36 35.97 -5.04 29.02
N ALA A 37 35.85 -6.05 28.16
CA ALA A 37 34.89 -6.09 27.12
C ALA A 37 33.50 -6.22 27.77
N ALA A 38 32.87 -5.09 28.05
CA ALA A 38 31.44 -5.07 28.31
C ALA A 38 30.79 -5.51 26.99
N SER A 39 30.46 -6.80 26.90
CA SER A 39 29.52 -7.29 25.88
C SER A 39 28.22 -6.53 26.14
N VAL A 40 27.98 -5.50 25.34
CA VAL A 40 26.64 -4.97 25.15
C VAL A 40 25.86 -6.08 24.45
N ALA A 41 25.34 -7.00 25.25
CA ALA A 41 24.26 -7.85 24.79
C ALA A 41 23.16 -6.89 24.33
N SER A 42 22.97 -6.77 23.02
CA SER A 42 21.78 -6.21 22.45
C SER A 42 20.63 -7.13 22.91
N VAL A 43 20.05 -6.78 24.05
CA VAL A 43 18.77 -7.34 24.46
C VAL A 43 17.79 -6.79 23.44
N SER A 44 17.59 -7.53 22.34
CA SER A 44 16.35 -7.41 21.59
C SER A 44 15.25 -7.72 22.58
N PRO A 45 14.37 -6.77 22.91
CA PRO A 45 13.25 -7.11 23.74
C PRO A 45 12.47 -8.17 23.00
N ALA A 46 12.40 -9.37 23.57
CA ALA A 46 11.50 -10.41 23.09
C ALA A 46 10.08 -9.90 23.29
N TYR A 47 9.58 -9.13 22.35
CA TYR A 47 8.15 -8.91 22.17
C TYR A 47 7.58 -10.19 21.55
N ALA A 48 7.47 -11.23 22.34
CA ALA A 48 7.08 -12.56 21.90
C ALA A 48 5.76 -12.97 22.55
N GLY A 49 4.72 -12.19 22.26
CA GLY A 49 3.37 -12.72 22.30
C GLY A 49 2.87 -12.88 20.86
N ALA A 50 2.23 -13.99 20.53
CA ALA A 50 1.49 -14.06 19.27
C ALA A 50 0.50 -12.88 19.22
N PRO A 51 0.30 -12.23 18.05
CA PRO A 51 -0.71 -11.19 17.89
C PRO A 51 -2.05 -11.69 18.42
N LYS A 52 -2.74 -10.89 19.23
CA LYS A 52 -4.12 -11.18 19.58
C LYS A 52 -4.97 -11.11 18.31
N PRO A 53 -5.91 -12.03 18.09
CA PRO A 53 -6.86 -11.94 17.00
C PRO A 53 -7.52 -10.55 16.96
N PHE A 54 -7.75 -10.05 15.75
CA PHE A 54 -8.47 -8.79 15.59
C PHE A 54 -9.95 -8.99 15.96
N GLU A 55 -10.41 -8.14 16.89
CA GLU A 55 -11.81 -8.02 17.24
C GLU A 55 -12.34 -6.63 16.83
N PRO A 56 -13.62 -6.52 16.41
CA PRO A 56 -14.18 -5.24 15.93
C PRO A 56 -14.12 -4.09 16.94
N ASP A 57 -14.07 -4.38 18.23
CA ASP A 57 -13.94 -3.42 19.32
C ASP A 57 -12.49 -3.07 19.69
N MET A 58 -11.52 -3.68 19.00
CA MET A 58 -10.10 -3.42 19.21
C MET A 58 -9.70 -2.08 18.59
N TRP A 59 -9.33 -1.11 19.43
CA TRP A 59 -8.95 0.25 19.02
C TRP A 59 -7.59 0.62 19.61
N PRO A 60 -6.55 0.83 18.78
CA PRO A 60 -5.29 1.34 19.26
C PRO A 60 -5.42 2.81 19.69
N PRO A 61 -4.63 3.28 20.67
CA PRO A 61 -4.57 4.71 20.99
C PRO A 61 -4.13 5.54 19.76
N MET A 62 -4.95 6.51 19.36
CA MET A 62 -4.70 7.32 18.15
C MET A 62 -4.13 8.70 18.44
N GLY A 63 -4.19 9.15 19.68
CA GLY A 63 -3.80 10.50 20.09
C GLY A 63 -2.32 10.67 20.41
N ASN A 64 -1.66 9.60 20.87
CA ASN A 64 -0.30 9.63 21.37
C ASN A 64 0.57 8.53 20.74
N ARG A 65 1.74 8.92 20.23
CA ARG A 65 2.68 8.00 19.55
C ARG A 65 3.21 6.90 20.48
N SER A 66 3.63 7.27 21.68
CA SER A 66 4.21 6.30 22.63
C SER A 66 3.17 5.30 23.12
N GLU A 67 1.95 5.76 23.40
CA GLU A 67 0.82 4.89 23.77
C GLU A 67 0.44 3.95 22.63
N PHE A 68 0.38 4.45 21.40
CA PHE A 68 0.13 3.61 20.22
C PHE A 68 1.19 2.53 20.07
N VAL A 69 2.48 2.90 20.11
CA VAL A 69 3.59 1.94 19.96
C VAL A 69 3.55 0.89 21.06
N ALA A 70 3.37 1.29 22.31
CA ALA A 70 3.30 0.37 23.43
C ALA A 70 2.10 -0.59 23.32
N TRP A 71 0.94 -0.05 22.95
CA TRP A 71 -0.29 -0.84 22.79
C TRP A 71 -0.17 -1.85 21.65
N MET A 72 0.31 -1.44 20.48
CA MET A 72 0.47 -2.33 19.31
C MET A 72 1.52 -3.40 19.58
N ALA A 73 2.65 -3.05 20.18
CA ALA A 73 3.68 -4.02 20.57
C ALA A 73 3.11 -5.08 21.54
N ALA A 74 2.33 -4.65 22.53
CA ALA A 74 1.73 -5.56 23.53
C ALA A 74 0.59 -6.43 22.97
N ASN A 75 -0.21 -5.90 22.03
CA ASN A 75 -1.40 -6.60 21.54
C ASN A 75 -1.20 -7.27 20.18
N ARG A 76 -0.28 -6.79 19.35
CA ARG A 76 -0.02 -7.31 18.00
C ARG A 76 1.39 -7.87 17.83
N GLY A 77 2.28 -7.76 18.83
CA GLY A 77 3.63 -8.29 18.78
C GLY A 77 4.52 -7.64 17.71
N GLU A 78 4.18 -6.41 17.29
CA GLU A 78 4.86 -5.71 16.18
C GLU A 78 6.09 -4.95 16.65
N ASP A 79 7.06 -4.75 15.74
CA ASP A 79 8.31 -4.05 16.02
C ASP A 79 8.07 -2.55 16.28
N PRO A 80 8.48 -2.02 17.43
CA PRO A 80 8.32 -0.61 17.78
C PRO A 80 8.92 0.37 16.77
N THR A 81 9.96 -0.02 16.04
CA THR A 81 10.61 0.80 15.01
C THR A 81 9.62 1.13 13.89
N TYR A 82 8.96 0.11 13.33
CA TYR A 82 7.98 0.29 12.26
C TYR A 82 6.69 0.93 12.78
N LEU A 83 6.26 0.59 13.99
CA LEU A 83 5.11 1.22 14.64
C LEU A 83 5.28 2.73 14.77
N GLY A 84 6.48 3.18 15.18
CA GLY A 84 6.80 4.61 15.24
C GLY A 84 6.65 5.30 13.89
N ARG A 85 7.20 4.72 12.83
CA ARG A 85 7.11 5.25 11.45
C ARG A 85 5.67 5.25 10.93
N ARG A 86 4.90 4.20 11.24
CA ARG A 86 3.46 4.12 10.91
C ARG A 86 2.68 5.27 11.55
N TYR A 87 2.91 5.52 12.83
CA TYR A 87 2.24 6.61 13.53
C TYR A 87 2.65 7.99 12.98
N ASP A 88 3.94 8.19 12.70
CA ASP A 88 4.41 9.44 12.12
C ASP A 88 3.77 9.68 10.73
N ARG A 89 3.68 8.63 9.88
CA ARG A 89 2.94 8.70 8.62
C ARG A 89 1.46 8.97 8.83
N TYR A 90 0.83 8.32 9.79
CA TYR A 90 -0.58 8.57 10.15
C TYR A 90 -0.82 10.05 10.47
N LYS A 91 0.05 10.71 11.22
CA LYS A 91 -0.06 12.15 11.51
C LYS A 91 0.00 13.01 10.23
N VAL A 92 0.85 12.63 9.29
CA VAL A 92 0.90 13.29 7.97
C VAL A 92 -0.41 13.10 7.20
N LEU A 93 -0.97 11.89 7.19
CA LEU A 93 -2.26 11.62 6.51
C LEU A 93 -3.41 12.43 7.11
N LEU A 94 -3.40 12.64 8.42
CA LEU A 94 -4.39 13.51 9.08
C LEU A 94 -4.25 14.96 8.63
N SER A 95 -3.02 15.48 8.50
CA SER A 95 -2.79 16.88 8.09
C SER A 95 -3.24 17.16 6.65
N PHE A 96 -3.25 16.13 5.79
CA PHE A 96 -3.75 16.22 4.41
C PHE A 96 -5.22 15.77 4.24
N ASN A 97 -5.88 15.42 5.35
CA ASN A 97 -7.24 14.88 5.34
C ASN A 97 -7.40 13.66 4.40
N ASP A 98 -6.44 12.72 4.47
CA ASP A 98 -6.45 11.50 3.65
C ASP A 98 -7.18 10.32 4.34
N LEU A 99 -7.47 10.43 5.64
CA LEU A 99 -8.24 9.46 6.44
C LEU A 99 -9.42 10.16 7.10
N TRP A 100 -10.65 9.83 6.69
CA TRP A 100 -11.82 10.62 7.06
C TRP A 100 -12.49 10.13 8.34
N THR A 101 -12.78 8.84 8.44
CA THR A 101 -13.50 8.26 9.58
C THR A 101 -12.55 7.69 10.63
N ALA A 102 -13.07 7.46 11.84
CA ALA A 102 -12.32 6.76 12.87
C ALA A 102 -11.95 5.32 12.42
N ALA A 103 -12.83 4.67 11.66
CA ALA A 103 -12.58 3.33 11.11
C ALA A 103 -11.42 3.32 10.10
N ASP A 104 -11.35 4.32 9.18
CA ASP A 104 -10.24 4.45 8.23
C ASP A 104 -8.91 4.66 8.96
N LYS A 105 -8.91 5.51 10.00
CA LYS A 105 -7.74 5.78 10.85
C LYS A 105 -7.25 4.52 11.56
N ARG A 106 -8.19 3.75 12.14
CA ARG A 106 -7.91 2.46 12.76
C ARG A 106 -7.34 1.48 11.75
N ALA A 107 -7.99 1.32 10.60
CA ALA A 107 -7.55 0.39 9.56
C ALA A 107 -6.11 0.68 9.12
N PHE A 108 -5.75 1.94 8.89
CA PHE A 108 -4.38 2.32 8.58
C PHE A 108 -3.39 1.98 9.71
N LEU A 109 -3.74 2.29 10.96
CA LEU A 109 -2.88 2.03 12.11
C LEU A 109 -2.72 0.54 12.44
N MET A 110 -3.71 -0.29 12.11
CA MET A 110 -3.69 -1.74 12.36
C MET A 110 -2.94 -2.53 11.27
N THR A 111 -2.69 -1.95 10.09
CA THR A 111 -2.11 -2.67 8.95
C THR A 111 -0.59 -2.51 8.88
N PRO A 112 0.22 -3.58 9.03
CA PRO A 112 1.68 -3.53 9.01
C PRO A 112 2.21 -3.42 7.57
N ARG A 113 2.32 -2.19 7.03
CA ARG A 113 2.72 -1.95 5.63
C ARG A 113 4.12 -2.50 5.31
N GLU A 114 5.02 -2.54 6.29
CA GLU A 114 6.36 -3.11 6.17
C GLU A 114 6.38 -4.60 5.81
N GLU A 115 5.29 -5.31 6.02
CA GLU A 115 5.15 -6.72 5.65
C GLU A 115 4.74 -6.91 4.17
N PHE A 116 4.34 -5.82 3.48
CA PHE A 116 3.81 -5.80 2.12
C PHE A 116 4.71 -5.11 1.09
N VAL A 117 5.88 -4.68 1.49
CA VAL A 117 6.94 -4.15 0.61
C VAL A 117 8.03 -5.21 0.42
N LEU A 118 8.94 -4.97 -0.54
CA LEU A 118 10.11 -5.82 -0.68
C LEU A 118 11.01 -5.73 0.56
N PRO A 119 11.80 -6.77 0.88
CA PRO A 119 12.63 -6.79 2.09
C PRO A 119 13.58 -5.59 2.20
N GLU A 120 14.15 -5.15 1.08
CA GLU A 120 15.04 -3.99 0.96
C GLU A 120 14.34 -2.66 1.22
N ASP A 121 13.03 -2.61 1.02
CA ASP A 121 12.22 -1.39 1.19
C ASP A 121 11.48 -1.31 2.53
N ARG A 122 11.68 -2.25 3.44
CA ARG A 122 11.00 -2.23 4.75
C ARG A 122 11.20 -0.95 5.52
N GLU A 123 12.43 -0.40 5.48
CA GLU A 123 12.76 0.88 6.11
C GLU A 123 12.00 2.05 5.48
N ASN A 124 11.60 1.93 4.22
CA ASN A 124 10.91 2.92 3.42
C ASN A 124 9.38 2.68 3.35
N ALA A 125 8.85 1.66 4.02
CA ALA A 125 7.44 1.25 3.90
C ALA A 125 6.44 2.40 4.12
N TYR A 126 6.79 3.39 4.93
CA TYR A 126 5.94 4.52 5.30
C TYR A 126 6.27 5.84 4.60
N VAL A 127 7.12 5.83 3.56
CA VAL A 127 7.40 7.03 2.76
C VAL A 127 6.18 7.47 1.94
N GLY A 128 6.20 8.71 1.45
CA GLY A 128 5.08 9.32 0.72
C GLY A 128 5.11 9.14 -0.79
N HIS A 129 5.90 8.21 -1.32
CA HIS A 129 6.00 7.92 -2.74
C HIS A 129 5.76 6.44 -3.05
N TYR A 130 5.68 6.09 -4.33
CA TYR A 130 5.56 4.71 -4.80
C TYR A 130 6.82 3.93 -4.45
N LEU A 131 6.67 2.64 -4.08
CA LEU A 131 7.77 1.69 -3.97
C LEU A 131 7.55 0.57 -4.98
N ASP A 132 8.62 0.08 -5.57
CA ASP A 132 8.58 -1.09 -6.45
C ASP A 132 8.18 -2.33 -5.64
N ILE A 133 7.37 -3.17 -6.23
CA ILE A 133 7.03 -4.48 -5.67
C ILE A 133 7.35 -5.62 -6.65
N GLY A 134 8.18 -5.34 -7.65
CA GLY A 134 8.51 -6.27 -8.75
C GLY A 134 7.42 -6.33 -9.82
N PHE A 135 7.70 -7.08 -10.87
CA PHE A 135 6.79 -7.28 -12.01
C PHE A 135 6.39 -5.99 -12.76
N GLY A 136 7.14 -4.90 -12.60
CA GLY A 136 6.84 -3.60 -13.21
C GLY A 136 5.68 -2.87 -12.55
N VAL A 137 5.28 -3.25 -11.36
CA VAL A 137 4.19 -2.61 -10.61
C VAL A 137 4.66 -2.10 -9.24
N THR A 138 3.85 -1.25 -8.62
CA THR A 138 4.22 -0.53 -7.40
C THR A 138 3.14 -0.61 -6.33
N ILE A 139 3.53 -0.46 -5.07
CA ILE A 139 2.59 -0.19 -3.98
C ILE A 139 2.28 1.31 -3.93
N THR A 140 1.01 1.66 -3.96
CA THR A 140 0.51 3.04 -3.96
C THR A 140 0.94 3.80 -2.69
N PRO A 141 1.30 5.10 -2.78
CA PRO A 141 1.62 5.93 -1.62
C PRO A 141 0.50 5.93 -0.57
N PRO A 142 0.84 5.95 0.74
CA PRO A 142 -0.16 5.87 1.81
C PRO A 142 -1.27 6.94 1.75
N GLY A 143 -0.95 8.17 1.32
CA GLY A 143 -1.93 9.26 1.21
C GLY A 143 -2.97 9.00 0.12
N THR A 144 -2.52 8.63 -1.08
CA THR A 144 -3.41 8.30 -2.20
C THR A 144 -4.33 7.13 -1.82
N MET A 145 -3.75 6.05 -1.29
CA MET A 145 -4.49 4.87 -0.88
C MET A 145 -5.49 5.19 0.26
N GLY A 146 -5.08 5.95 1.27
CA GLY A 146 -5.94 6.35 2.38
C GLY A 146 -7.16 7.13 1.91
N ARG A 147 -6.98 8.13 1.04
CA ARG A 147 -8.07 8.93 0.47
C ARG A 147 -9.01 8.11 -0.43
N MET A 148 -8.45 7.22 -1.25
CA MET A 148 -9.27 6.31 -2.08
C MET A 148 -10.14 5.40 -1.22
N THR A 149 -9.57 4.83 -0.16
CA THR A 149 -10.30 3.97 0.79
C THR A 149 -11.39 4.75 1.53
N SER A 150 -11.05 5.92 2.06
CA SER A 150 -12.02 6.78 2.77
C SER A 150 -13.19 7.20 1.88
N ALA A 151 -12.92 7.46 0.58
CA ALA A 151 -13.96 7.85 -0.39
C ALA A 151 -15.00 6.74 -0.66
N LEU A 152 -14.64 5.47 -0.42
CA LEU A 152 -15.60 4.35 -0.51
C LEU A 152 -16.64 4.37 0.59
N ASN A 153 -16.35 4.99 1.75
CA ASN A 153 -17.25 5.00 2.91
C ASN A 153 -17.76 3.60 3.27
N ILE A 154 -16.81 2.69 3.58
CA ILE A 154 -17.09 1.27 3.81
C ILE A 154 -17.77 1.06 5.16
N ARG A 155 -18.79 0.22 5.18
CA ARG A 155 -19.47 -0.27 6.38
C ARG A 155 -19.08 -1.74 6.64
N ALA A 156 -19.15 -2.19 7.87
CA ALA A 156 -18.76 -3.55 8.25
C ALA A 156 -19.53 -4.66 7.50
N SER A 157 -20.76 -4.37 7.02
CA SER A 157 -21.57 -5.29 6.24
C SER A 157 -21.25 -5.27 4.74
N ASP A 158 -20.48 -4.32 4.24
CA ASP A 158 -20.26 -4.14 2.81
C ASP A 158 -19.37 -5.26 2.23
N LYS A 159 -19.73 -5.75 1.04
CA LYS A 159 -18.91 -6.61 0.21
C LYS A 159 -18.08 -5.74 -0.71
N VAL A 160 -16.77 -5.88 -0.63
CA VAL A 160 -15.80 -5.06 -1.37
C VAL A 160 -15.08 -5.90 -2.42
N LEU A 161 -14.99 -5.35 -3.64
CA LEU A 161 -14.12 -5.87 -4.69
C LEU A 161 -12.95 -4.91 -4.89
N GLU A 162 -11.74 -5.44 -4.86
CA GLU A 162 -10.51 -4.77 -5.25
C GLU A 162 -10.03 -5.31 -6.61
N ILE A 163 -9.66 -4.42 -7.51
CA ILE A 163 -9.00 -4.72 -8.78
C ILE A 163 -7.55 -4.29 -8.70
N GLY A 164 -6.62 -5.25 -8.80
CA GLY A 164 -5.20 -5.07 -8.63
C GLY A 164 -4.75 -5.34 -7.19
N THR A 165 -4.66 -6.62 -6.80
CA THR A 165 -4.20 -7.03 -5.46
C THR A 165 -2.80 -6.50 -5.17
N GLY A 166 -1.91 -6.54 -6.16
CA GLY A 166 -0.54 -6.07 -6.04
C GLY A 166 0.19 -6.72 -4.86
N SER A 167 0.72 -5.89 -3.97
CA SER A 167 1.39 -6.36 -2.74
C SER A 167 0.46 -7.00 -1.71
N GLY A 168 -0.86 -6.76 -1.81
CA GLY A 168 -1.87 -7.18 -0.84
C GLY A 168 -2.14 -6.20 0.29
N PHE A 169 -1.43 -5.07 0.35
CA PHE A 169 -1.60 -4.11 1.43
C PHE A 169 -3.00 -3.50 1.49
N GLN A 170 -3.58 -3.14 0.33
CA GLN A 170 -4.92 -2.56 0.27
C GLN A 170 -5.98 -3.57 0.73
N SER A 171 -5.92 -4.82 0.24
CA SER A 171 -6.83 -5.89 0.71
C SER A 171 -6.72 -6.11 2.22
N ALA A 172 -5.50 -6.16 2.75
CA ALA A 172 -5.24 -6.34 4.18
C ALA A 172 -5.85 -5.18 5.00
N LEU A 173 -5.71 -3.93 4.53
CA LEU A 173 -6.32 -2.78 5.18
C LEU A 173 -7.86 -2.86 5.16
N LEU A 174 -8.45 -3.33 4.06
CA LEU A 174 -9.89 -3.48 3.92
C LEU A 174 -10.49 -4.46 4.94
N THR A 175 -9.72 -5.48 5.40
CA THR A 175 -10.22 -6.44 6.40
C THR A 175 -10.52 -5.82 7.76
N TYR A 176 -9.93 -4.67 8.09
CA TYR A 176 -10.25 -3.91 9.29
C TYR A 176 -11.52 -3.05 9.16
N LEU A 177 -12.09 -2.96 7.96
CA LEU A 177 -13.32 -2.23 7.66
C LEU A 177 -14.50 -3.17 7.41
N THR A 178 -14.26 -4.34 6.80
CA THR A 178 -15.27 -5.38 6.51
C THR A 178 -14.63 -6.76 6.45
N SER A 179 -15.37 -7.81 6.79
CA SER A 179 -14.94 -9.21 6.63
C SER A 179 -15.21 -9.80 5.25
N ARG A 180 -15.65 -9.01 4.25
CA ARG A 180 -16.12 -9.49 2.95
C ARG A 180 -15.30 -8.87 1.81
N VAL A 181 -13.99 -9.21 1.76
CA VAL A 181 -13.02 -8.67 0.81
C VAL A 181 -12.75 -9.67 -0.31
N HIS A 182 -12.94 -9.22 -1.56
CA HIS A 182 -12.59 -9.95 -2.78
C HIS A 182 -11.53 -9.14 -3.52
N SER A 183 -10.51 -9.80 -4.07
CA SER A 183 -9.41 -9.14 -4.77
C SER A 183 -8.96 -9.93 -5.99
N ILE A 184 -8.72 -9.24 -7.11
CA ILE A 184 -8.30 -9.84 -8.37
C ILE A 184 -6.91 -9.34 -8.74
N GLU A 185 -6.03 -10.28 -9.12
CA GLU A 185 -4.69 -9.98 -9.64
C GLU A 185 -4.50 -10.64 -10.99
N ILE A 186 -4.04 -9.86 -11.99
CA ILE A 186 -3.83 -10.36 -13.34
C ILE A 186 -2.49 -11.06 -13.51
N ILE A 187 -1.48 -10.73 -12.69
CA ILE A 187 -0.14 -11.30 -12.74
C ILE A 187 -0.09 -12.54 -11.83
N PRO A 188 -0.07 -13.78 -12.38
CA PRO A 188 -0.20 -15.00 -11.57
C PRO A 188 0.92 -15.15 -10.53
N GLU A 189 2.15 -14.81 -10.90
CA GLU A 189 3.32 -14.89 -10.02
C GLU A 189 3.21 -13.91 -8.84
N LEU A 190 2.70 -12.71 -9.10
CA LEU A 190 2.43 -11.71 -8.06
C LEU A 190 1.30 -12.18 -7.15
N ALA A 191 0.21 -12.69 -7.71
CA ALA A 191 -0.91 -13.27 -6.95
C ALA A 191 -0.43 -14.39 -6.01
N GLY A 192 0.41 -15.31 -6.52
CA GLY A 192 1.01 -16.38 -5.73
C GLY A 192 1.90 -15.87 -4.60
N ARG A 193 2.77 -14.90 -4.88
CA ARG A 193 3.62 -14.25 -3.86
C ARG A 193 2.80 -13.58 -2.78
N THR A 194 1.78 -12.82 -3.17
CA THR A 194 0.91 -12.09 -2.24
C THR A 194 0.08 -13.05 -1.38
N ARG A 195 -0.38 -14.16 -1.94
CA ARG A 195 -1.02 -15.23 -1.15
C ARG A 195 -0.07 -15.76 -0.08
N GLY A 196 1.20 -15.99 -0.42
CA GLY A 196 2.24 -16.40 0.55
C GLY A 196 2.48 -15.36 1.65
N VAL A 197 2.33 -14.05 1.37
CA VAL A 197 2.38 -12.99 2.39
C VAL A 197 1.22 -13.13 3.36
N TYR A 198 -0.01 -13.30 2.87
CA TYR A 198 -1.17 -13.51 3.74
C TYR A 198 -1.03 -14.76 4.60
N ASP A 199 -0.66 -15.90 4.01
CA ASP A 199 -0.51 -17.17 4.74
C ASP A 199 0.53 -17.05 5.87
N ARG A 200 1.66 -16.39 5.59
CA ARG A 200 2.68 -16.10 6.60
C ARG A 200 2.14 -15.22 7.73
N LEU A 201 1.36 -14.19 7.41
CA LEU A 201 0.80 -13.27 8.40
C LEU A 201 -0.33 -13.92 9.19
N ILE A 202 -1.17 -14.72 8.56
CA ILE A 202 -2.20 -15.53 9.25
C ILE A 202 -1.53 -16.47 10.26
N ALA A 203 -0.45 -17.16 9.86
CA ALA A 203 0.32 -18.02 10.75
C ALA A 203 0.98 -17.24 11.92
N LYS A 204 1.25 -15.96 11.75
CA LYS A 204 1.70 -15.05 12.82
C LYS A 204 0.56 -14.53 13.72
N GLY A 205 -0.72 -14.79 13.40
CA GLY A 205 -1.88 -14.38 14.19
C GLY A 205 -2.72 -13.24 13.59
N TYR A 206 -2.48 -12.82 12.35
CA TYR A 206 -3.34 -11.88 11.61
C TYR A 206 -4.50 -12.63 10.94
N HIS A 207 -5.35 -13.25 11.75
CA HIS A 207 -6.43 -14.14 11.27
C HIS A 207 -7.45 -13.42 10.39
N GLU A 208 -7.60 -12.11 10.55
CA GLU A 208 -8.47 -11.26 9.73
C GLU A 208 -8.13 -11.31 8.23
N TYR A 209 -6.88 -11.60 7.86
CA TYR A 209 -6.48 -11.73 6.46
C TYR A 209 -7.01 -13.02 5.80
N GLY A 210 -7.53 -13.97 6.60
CA GLY A 210 -8.30 -15.10 6.10
C GLY A 210 -9.63 -14.72 5.44
N ASN A 211 -10.11 -13.49 5.67
CA ASN A 211 -11.31 -12.95 5.04
C ASN A 211 -11.07 -12.43 3.61
N ILE A 212 -9.83 -12.46 3.12
CA ILE A 212 -9.49 -12.03 1.75
C ILE A 212 -9.65 -13.23 0.81
N VAL A 213 -10.64 -13.16 -0.06
CA VAL A 213 -10.84 -14.12 -1.16
C VAL A 213 -10.12 -13.57 -2.39
N THR A 214 -9.13 -14.29 -2.90
CA THR A 214 -8.33 -13.86 -4.05
C THR A 214 -8.66 -14.67 -5.30
N LYS A 215 -8.56 -14.01 -6.47
CA LYS A 215 -8.70 -14.63 -7.81
C LYS A 215 -7.57 -14.14 -8.70
N SER A 216 -6.93 -15.05 -9.43
CA SER A 216 -6.06 -14.68 -10.54
C SER A 216 -6.89 -14.52 -11.81
N GLY A 217 -6.76 -13.37 -12.49
CA GLY A 217 -7.52 -13.10 -13.71
C GLY A 217 -7.56 -11.62 -14.06
N ASP A 218 -8.20 -11.32 -15.19
CA ASP A 218 -8.36 -9.95 -15.68
C ASP A 218 -9.46 -9.21 -14.91
N GLY A 219 -9.03 -8.20 -14.16
CA GLY A 219 -9.92 -7.38 -13.34
C GLY A 219 -10.87 -6.48 -14.11
N TYR A 220 -10.67 -6.26 -15.42
CA TYR A 220 -11.60 -5.53 -16.26
C TYR A 220 -13.02 -6.12 -16.23
N TYR A 221 -13.10 -7.44 -16.20
CA TYR A 221 -14.37 -8.17 -16.15
C TYR A 221 -14.95 -8.32 -14.75
N GLY A 222 -14.21 -7.90 -13.72
CA GLY A 222 -14.64 -8.05 -12.34
C GLY A 222 -14.76 -9.50 -11.88
N TRP A 223 -15.75 -9.75 -11.01
CA TRP A 223 -16.02 -11.08 -10.44
C TRP A 223 -17.51 -11.37 -10.42
N GLU A 224 -18.04 -11.83 -11.55
CA GLU A 224 -19.47 -12.01 -11.78
C GLU A 224 -20.11 -12.96 -10.75
N ASP A 225 -19.49 -14.14 -10.51
CA ASP A 225 -20.00 -15.14 -9.56
C ASP A 225 -20.09 -14.63 -8.12
N ALA A 226 -19.31 -13.61 -7.77
CA ALA A 226 -19.34 -13.00 -6.45
C ALA A 226 -20.17 -11.72 -6.38
N ALA A 227 -20.65 -11.20 -7.51
CA ALA A 227 -21.50 -9.99 -7.57
C ALA A 227 -22.87 -10.20 -6.86
N PRO A 228 -23.58 -9.12 -6.48
CA PRO A 228 -23.17 -7.71 -6.55
C PRO A 228 -22.22 -7.30 -5.42
N PHE A 229 -21.48 -6.21 -5.65
CA PHE A 229 -20.59 -5.59 -4.67
C PHE A 229 -21.17 -4.27 -4.15
N ASP A 230 -20.98 -4.01 -2.87
CA ASP A 230 -21.34 -2.73 -2.25
C ASP A 230 -20.33 -1.64 -2.60
N LYS A 231 -19.05 -2.02 -2.67
CA LYS A 231 -17.93 -1.15 -2.96
C LYS A 231 -16.99 -1.82 -3.96
N ILE A 232 -16.41 -1.00 -4.85
CA ILE A 232 -15.35 -1.43 -5.75
C ILE A 232 -14.21 -0.43 -5.66
N ILE A 233 -12.98 -0.92 -5.45
CA ILE A 233 -11.77 -0.10 -5.55
C ILE A 233 -10.90 -0.64 -6.69
N VAL A 234 -10.48 0.26 -7.59
CA VAL A 234 -9.57 -0.07 -8.68
C VAL A 234 -8.24 0.60 -8.37
N THR A 235 -7.16 -0.18 -8.28
CA THR A 235 -5.83 0.29 -7.89
C THR A 235 -4.86 0.35 -9.07
N CYS A 236 -5.38 0.32 -10.28
CA CYS A 236 -4.68 0.48 -11.54
C CYS A 236 -5.41 1.50 -12.43
N GLY A 237 -4.69 2.09 -13.41
CA GLY A 237 -5.23 3.14 -14.28
C GLY A 237 -5.90 2.55 -15.54
N ILE A 238 -7.00 3.17 -15.96
CA ILE A 238 -7.67 2.87 -17.22
C ILE A 238 -8.25 4.16 -17.80
N ASP A 239 -8.46 4.23 -19.11
CA ASP A 239 -8.99 5.44 -19.79
C ASP A 239 -10.52 5.61 -19.69
N HIS A 240 -11.24 4.57 -19.31
CA HIS A 240 -12.69 4.59 -19.13
C HIS A 240 -13.14 3.75 -17.91
N ILE A 241 -14.40 3.88 -17.52
CA ILE A 241 -14.99 3.04 -16.47
C ILE A 241 -15.47 1.73 -17.09
N PRO A 242 -14.92 0.55 -16.69
CA PRO A 242 -15.33 -0.72 -17.26
C PRO A 242 -16.81 -1.01 -17.03
N PRO A 243 -17.60 -1.26 -18.11
CA PRO A 243 -19.03 -1.58 -17.98
C PRO A 243 -19.31 -2.78 -17.06
N PRO A 244 -18.52 -3.88 -17.07
CA PRO A 244 -18.74 -5.00 -16.16
C PRO A 244 -18.67 -4.61 -14.68
N LEU A 245 -17.75 -3.69 -14.30
CA LEU A 245 -17.65 -3.22 -12.91
C LEU A 245 -18.87 -2.40 -12.51
N LEU A 246 -19.39 -1.55 -13.41
CA LEU A 246 -20.66 -0.83 -13.17
C LEU A 246 -21.86 -1.76 -13.05
N GLN A 247 -21.92 -2.84 -13.83
CA GLN A 247 -22.98 -3.85 -13.74
C GLN A 247 -22.95 -4.55 -12.39
N GLN A 248 -21.76 -4.96 -11.94
CA GLN A 248 -21.53 -5.67 -10.68
C GLN A 248 -21.62 -4.79 -9.44
N LEU A 249 -21.53 -3.45 -9.58
CA LEU A 249 -21.78 -2.51 -8.51
C LEU A 249 -23.29 -2.44 -8.22
N ARG A 250 -23.70 -2.68 -6.96
CA ARG A 250 -25.11 -2.58 -6.58
C ARG A 250 -25.65 -1.14 -6.69
N THR A 251 -26.94 -0.97 -6.75
CA THR A 251 -27.60 0.33 -6.56
C THR A 251 -27.27 0.88 -5.17
N GLY A 252 -26.90 2.17 -5.08
CA GLY A 252 -26.36 2.80 -3.88
C GLY A 252 -24.89 2.47 -3.61
N GLY A 253 -24.28 1.65 -4.45
CA GLY A 253 -22.85 1.29 -4.35
C GLY A 253 -21.93 2.42 -4.76
N ILE A 254 -20.68 2.33 -4.30
CA ILE A 254 -19.63 3.30 -4.58
C ILE A 254 -18.44 2.56 -5.20
N MET A 255 -17.93 3.10 -6.32
CA MET A 255 -16.65 2.69 -6.89
C MET A 255 -15.66 3.85 -6.84
N VAL A 256 -14.39 3.56 -6.54
CA VAL A 256 -13.28 4.50 -6.66
C VAL A 256 -12.31 3.94 -7.69
N ILE A 257 -12.01 4.74 -8.70
CA ILE A 257 -11.27 4.28 -9.88
C ILE A 257 -10.42 5.40 -10.49
N PRO A 258 -9.13 5.14 -10.82
CA PRO A 258 -8.30 6.05 -11.60
C PRO A 258 -8.66 5.98 -13.09
N VAL A 259 -9.15 7.09 -13.66
CA VAL A 259 -9.58 7.17 -15.07
C VAL A 259 -8.83 8.28 -15.79
N GLY A 260 -8.27 7.97 -16.95
CA GLY A 260 -7.55 8.92 -17.82
C GLY A 260 -6.38 8.25 -18.55
N PRO A 261 -5.67 9.01 -19.37
CA PRO A 261 -4.55 8.48 -20.16
C PRO A 261 -3.44 7.96 -19.25
N PRO A 262 -2.58 7.05 -19.74
CA PRO A 262 -1.47 6.50 -18.99
C PRO A 262 -0.62 7.58 -18.31
N GLY A 263 -0.39 7.44 -16.99
CA GLY A 263 0.40 8.38 -16.20
C GLY A 263 -0.31 9.69 -15.80
N ALA A 264 -1.57 9.90 -16.22
CA ALA A 264 -2.33 11.13 -15.95
C ALA A 264 -3.80 10.85 -15.62
N GLN A 265 -4.05 9.95 -14.67
CA GLN A 265 -5.42 9.59 -14.29
C GLN A 265 -6.00 10.56 -13.26
N HIS A 266 -7.30 10.82 -13.38
CA HIS A 266 -8.13 11.41 -12.33
C HIS A 266 -8.75 10.30 -11.48
N ILE A 267 -8.69 10.42 -10.15
CA ILE A 267 -9.30 9.42 -9.27
C ILE A 267 -10.75 9.80 -9.04
N LEU A 268 -11.64 9.03 -9.63
CA LEU A 268 -13.07 9.28 -9.59
C LEU A 268 -13.75 8.43 -8.50
N LYS A 269 -14.58 9.10 -7.70
CA LYS A 269 -15.64 8.46 -6.94
C LYS A 269 -16.87 8.38 -7.82
N VAL A 270 -17.36 7.18 -8.06
CA VAL A 270 -18.51 6.84 -8.89
C VAL A 270 -19.60 6.30 -7.98
N VAL A 271 -20.80 6.87 -8.03
CA VAL A 271 -21.96 6.41 -7.25
C VAL A 271 -23.06 6.00 -8.20
N LYS A 272 -23.52 4.75 -8.07
CA LYS A 272 -24.63 4.21 -8.85
C LYS A 272 -25.93 4.39 -8.06
N THR A 273 -26.91 5.04 -8.65
CA THR A 273 -28.22 5.26 -8.03
C THR A 273 -29.32 4.83 -8.98
N THR A 274 -30.50 4.52 -8.43
CA THR A 274 -31.71 4.24 -9.23
C THR A 274 -32.77 5.26 -8.83
N GLY A 275 -33.29 5.99 -9.79
CA GLY A 275 -34.37 6.94 -9.61
C GLY A 275 -35.71 6.26 -9.30
N ALA A 276 -36.70 7.06 -8.91
CA ALA A 276 -38.06 6.57 -8.65
C ALA A 276 -38.75 5.97 -9.91
N ASP A 277 -38.28 6.37 -11.07
CA ASP A 277 -38.70 5.85 -12.40
C ASP A 277 -38.01 4.54 -12.80
N GLY A 278 -37.13 3.99 -11.93
CA GLY A 278 -36.35 2.80 -12.20
C GLY A 278 -35.09 3.07 -13.06
N ALA A 279 -34.87 4.29 -13.52
CA ALA A 279 -33.69 4.63 -14.31
C ALA A 279 -32.41 4.59 -13.44
N THR A 280 -31.41 3.88 -13.92
CA THR A 280 -30.07 3.86 -13.26
C THR A 280 -29.29 5.06 -13.73
N THR A 281 -28.76 5.81 -12.76
CA THR A 281 -27.86 6.95 -12.98
C THR A 281 -26.51 6.72 -12.32
N VAL A 282 -25.48 7.37 -12.86
CA VAL A 282 -24.11 7.27 -12.36
C VAL A 282 -23.55 8.68 -12.19
N SER A 283 -23.32 9.10 -10.95
CA SER A 283 -22.64 10.34 -10.67
C SER A 283 -21.13 10.11 -10.50
N ARG A 284 -20.33 11.11 -10.85
CA ARG A 284 -18.87 11.07 -10.80
C ARG A 284 -18.34 12.33 -10.11
N SER A 285 -17.34 12.19 -9.26
CA SER A 285 -16.63 13.31 -8.65
C SER A 285 -15.15 12.97 -8.51
N ASP A 286 -14.28 13.91 -8.84
CA ASP A 286 -12.83 13.78 -8.64
C ASP A 286 -12.51 14.00 -7.16
N ILE A 287 -11.88 13.03 -6.52
CA ILE A 287 -11.57 13.07 -5.08
C ILE A 287 -10.23 13.77 -4.77
N PHE A 288 -9.48 14.17 -5.81
CA PHE A 288 -8.22 14.91 -5.69
C PHE A 288 -8.31 16.34 -6.25
N GLY A 289 -9.53 16.81 -6.56
CA GLY A 289 -9.78 18.20 -6.98
C GLY A 289 -9.14 18.57 -8.32
N GLY A 290 -9.13 17.63 -9.28
CA GLY A 290 -8.55 17.82 -10.62
C GLY A 290 -7.05 17.49 -10.72
N LYS A 291 -6.42 17.09 -9.62
CA LYS A 291 -5.02 16.65 -9.65
C LYS A 291 -4.89 15.27 -10.28
N VAL A 292 -4.03 15.15 -11.28
CA VAL A 292 -3.70 13.87 -11.90
C VAL A 292 -2.74 13.07 -11.03
N ILE A 293 -2.99 11.76 -10.95
CA ILE A 293 -2.19 10.81 -10.17
C ILE A 293 -1.81 9.66 -11.12
N PRO A 294 -0.51 9.37 -11.29
CA PRO A 294 -0.10 8.27 -12.16
C PRO A 294 -0.39 6.92 -11.50
N PHE A 295 -1.02 6.02 -12.26
CA PHE A 295 -1.21 4.63 -11.90
C PHE A 295 -0.61 3.71 -12.96
N VAL A 296 -0.16 2.53 -12.54
CA VAL A 296 0.18 1.45 -13.47
C VAL A 296 -1.08 1.10 -14.26
N PRO A 297 -1.00 0.98 -15.60
CA PRO A 297 -2.16 0.65 -16.41
C PRO A 297 -2.78 -0.69 -16.03
N LEU A 298 -4.11 -0.77 -16.10
CA LEU A 298 -4.82 -2.05 -16.08
C LEU A 298 -4.33 -2.87 -17.29
N SER A 299 -3.72 -4.02 -17.02
CA SER A 299 -3.20 -4.89 -18.07
C SER A 299 -4.36 -5.60 -18.82
N GLY A 300 -4.11 -6.12 -20.02
CA GLY A 300 -5.12 -6.84 -20.80
C GLY A 300 -5.58 -6.13 -22.09
N GLY A 301 -5.00 -4.97 -22.45
CA GLY A 301 -5.27 -4.31 -23.73
C GLY A 301 -6.62 -3.60 -23.82
N HIS A 302 -7.19 -3.22 -22.69
CA HIS A 302 -8.52 -2.57 -22.60
C HIS A 302 -8.46 -1.03 -22.68
N GLN A 303 -7.30 -0.46 -22.95
CA GLN A 303 -7.20 0.98 -23.14
C GLN A 303 -7.58 1.34 -24.58
N SER A 304 -8.31 2.44 -24.76
CA SER A 304 -8.61 2.96 -26.09
C SER A 304 -7.30 3.26 -26.82
N GLU A 305 -7.22 2.83 -28.08
CA GLU A 305 -6.16 3.33 -28.96
C GLU A 305 -6.36 4.84 -29.12
N GLY A 306 -5.39 5.63 -28.59
CA GLY A 306 -5.44 7.09 -28.57
C GLY A 306 -5.20 7.71 -29.95
#